data_1dd317a2eefd240941f00e13226659f2
#
_entry.id   1dd317a2eefd240941f00e13226659f2
#
_cell.length_a   1.000
_cell.length_b   1.000
_cell.length_c   1.000
_cell.angle_alpha   90.00
_cell.angle_beta   90.00
_cell.angle_gamma   90.00
#
_symmetry.space_group_name_H-M   'P 1'
#
loop_
_entity.id
_entity.type
_entity.pdbx_description
1 polymer ?
#
loop_
_entity_poly.entity_id
_entity_poly.type
_entity_poly.pdbx_seq_one_letter_code
_entity_poly.pdbx_strand_id
1 'polypeptide(L)'
;MNPHIPSIPARYYLRLLPLLLEREMDLTELFQLLGTDLSSYVQQEDAKLSLAQIETLVSYLLKFPENRDLAFELGRSLKLSAHHLVGYALLSCENVMQALGVMSQYFSLIMPNFRLKVTELSNVVVLDIH
;
A
#
# COMPACT_ATOMS: atom_id res chain seq x y z
N MET A 1 -9.58 -4.96 -21.44
CA MET A 1 -8.93 -4.27 -20.30
C MET A 1 -8.50 -2.88 -20.76
N ASN A 2 -8.91 -1.84 -20.08
CA ASN A 2 -8.48 -0.48 -20.40
C ASN A 2 -7.12 -0.23 -19.70
N PRO A 3 -6.02 -0.06 -20.44
CA PRO A 3 -4.69 0.12 -19.85
C PRO A 3 -4.53 1.43 -19.08
N HIS A 4 -5.51 2.32 -19.16
CA HIS A 4 -5.47 3.62 -18.50
C HIS A 4 -6.22 3.64 -17.16
N ILE A 5 -6.85 2.52 -16.74
CA ILE A 5 -7.50 2.47 -15.44
C ILE A 5 -6.42 2.41 -14.34
N PRO A 6 -6.36 3.39 -13.42
CA PRO A 6 -5.41 3.36 -12.32
C PRO A 6 -5.61 2.11 -11.46
N SER A 7 -4.52 1.40 -11.17
CA SER A 7 -4.55 0.20 -10.34
C SER A 7 -3.30 0.12 -9.48
N ILE A 8 -3.45 -0.50 -8.31
CA ILE A 8 -2.37 -0.68 -7.34
C ILE A 8 -2.26 -2.16 -7.01
N PRO A 9 -1.04 -2.69 -6.83
CA PRO A 9 -0.88 -4.10 -6.44
C PRO A 9 -1.69 -4.43 -5.19
N ALA A 10 -2.50 -5.49 -5.28
CA ALA A 10 -3.37 -5.90 -4.17
C ALA A 10 -2.58 -6.36 -2.95
N ARG A 11 -1.34 -6.84 -3.14
CA ARG A 11 -0.51 -7.39 -2.06
C ARG A 11 -0.33 -6.45 -0.87
N TYR A 12 -0.35 -5.14 -1.09
CA TYR A 12 -0.23 -4.17 0.00
C TYR A 12 -1.46 -4.18 0.89
N TYR A 13 -2.64 -4.29 0.30
CA TYR A 13 -3.92 -4.23 1.01
C TYR A 13 -4.32 -5.58 1.60
N LEU A 14 -3.77 -6.68 1.09
CA LEU A 14 -4.02 -8.01 1.66
C LEU A 14 -3.50 -8.14 3.09
N ARG A 15 -2.52 -7.31 3.47
CA ARG A 15 -2.03 -7.25 4.85
C ARG A 15 -3.06 -6.72 5.84
N LEU A 16 -4.11 -6.06 5.35
CA LEU A 16 -5.23 -5.63 6.20
C LEU A 16 -6.05 -6.81 6.69
N LEU A 17 -6.16 -7.89 5.93
CA LEU A 17 -7.04 -9.01 6.26
C LEU A 17 -6.76 -9.59 7.66
N PRO A 18 -5.53 -9.94 8.04
CA PRO A 18 -5.26 -10.41 9.39
C PRO A 18 -5.60 -9.39 10.46
N LEU A 19 -5.35 -8.11 10.22
CA LEU A 19 -5.65 -7.04 11.17
C LEU A 19 -7.16 -6.89 11.39
N LEU A 20 -7.95 -7.01 10.32
CA LEU A 20 -9.41 -6.93 10.40
C LEU A 20 -9.99 -8.16 11.08
N LEU A 21 -9.43 -9.33 10.85
CA LEU A 21 -9.86 -10.57 11.51
C LEU A 21 -9.57 -10.53 13.02
N GLU A 22 -8.45 -9.96 13.42
CA GLU A 22 -8.14 -9.75 14.84
C GLU A 22 -9.16 -8.84 15.53
N ARG A 23 -9.74 -7.91 14.78
CA ARG A 23 -10.79 -7.01 15.28
C ARG A 23 -12.19 -7.61 15.21
N GLU A 24 -12.30 -8.87 14.80
CA GLU A 24 -13.56 -9.58 14.65
C GLU A 24 -14.55 -8.87 13.73
N MET A 25 -14.06 -8.17 12.71
CA MET A 25 -14.93 -7.50 11.74
C MET A 25 -15.53 -8.50 10.75
N ASP A 26 -16.82 -8.30 10.46
CA ASP A 26 -17.48 -9.03 9.39
C ASP A 26 -17.13 -8.38 8.05
N LEU A 27 -16.45 -9.11 7.20
CA LEU A 27 -15.97 -8.62 5.91
C LEU A 27 -16.95 -8.84 4.76
N THR A 28 -18.10 -9.47 5.03
CA THR A 28 -19.08 -9.81 3.99
C THR A 28 -19.56 -8.57 3.24
N GLU A 29 -19.99 -7.54 3.97
CA GLU A 29 -20.46 -6.30 3.36
C GLU A 29 -19.37 -5.61 2.57
N LEU A 30 -18.16 -5.57 3.11
CA LEU A 30 -17.00 -4.97 2.42
C LEU A 30 -16.74 -5.66 1.09
N PHE A 31 -16.70 -6.99 1.07
CA PHE A 31 -16.45 -7.75 -0.15
C PHE A 31 -17.56 -7.56 -1.18
N GLN A 32 -18.80 -7.42 -0.73
CA GLN A 32 -19.91 -7.08 -1.64
C GLN A 32 -19.74 -5.71 -2.26
N LEU A 33 -19.31 -4.72 -1.50
CA LEU A 33 -19.06 -3.36 -2.01
C LEU A 33 -17.88 -3.33 -3.00
N LEU A 34 -16.86 -4.14 -2.75
CA LEU A 34 -15.70 -4.23 -3.65
C LEU A 34 -15.98 -5.05 -4.91
N GLY A 35 -17.03 -5.86 -4.89
CA GLY A 35 -17.34 -6.78 -5.98
C GLY A 35 -16.41 -7.99 -6.04
N THR A 36 -15.61 -8.22 -5.01
CA THR A 36 -14.67 -9.34 -4.95
C THR A 36 -14.33 -9.69 -3.51
N ASP A 37 -13.97 -10.95 -3.29
CA ASP A 37 -13.44 -11.44 -2.03
C ASP A 37 -11.92 -11.27 -2.06
N LEU A 38 -11.40 -10.35 -1.23
CA LEU A 38 -9.97 -10.07 -1.19
C LEU A 38 -9.14 -11.30 -0.80
N SER A 39 -9.70 -12.22 -0.02
CA SER A 39 -8.97 -13.43 0.36
C SER A 39 -8.61 -14.31 -0.84
N SER A 40 -9.36 -14.22 -1.93
CA SER A 40 -9.06 -14.95 -3.16
C SER A 40 -7.78 -14.48 -3.85
N TYR A 41 -7.31 -13.26 -3.52
CA TYR A 41 -6.10 -12.69 -4.13
C TYR A 41 -4.81 -13.11 -3.43
N VAL A 42 -4.89 -13.75 -2.28
CA VAL A 42 -3.68 -14.12 -1.49
C VAL A 42 -2.75 -15.02 -2.31
N GLN A 43 -3.31 -15.86 -3.17
CA GLN A 43 -2.55 -16.76 -4.03
C GLN A 43 -2.16 -16.16 -5.38
N GLN A 44 -2.53 -14.91 -5.63
CA GLN A 44 -2.34 -14.26 -6.92
C GLN A 44 -1.36 -13.08 -6.78
N GLU A 45 -0.09 -13.33 -7.10
CA GLU A 45 0.96 -12.30 -6.96
C GLU A 45 0.71 -11.05 -7.81
N ASP A 46 0.08 -11.22 -8.98
CA ASP A 46 -0.16 -10.13 -9.93
C ASP A 46 -1.52 -9.46 -9.75
N ALA A 47 -2.30 -9.86 -8.73
CA ALA A 47 -3.60 -9.25 -8.48
C ALA A 47 -3.48 -7.75 -8.21
N LYS A 48 -4.42 -6.99 -8.75
CA LYS A 48 -4.46 -5.53 -8.61
C LYS A 48 -5.84 -5.09 -8.18
N LEU A 49 -5.88 -3.99 -7.43
CA LEU A 49 -7.10 -3.29 -7.10
C LEU A 49 -7.15 -1.99 -7.89
N SER A 50 -8.33 -1.64 -8.40
CA SER A 50 -8.53 -0.33 -9.01
C SER A 50 -8.50 0.76 -7.93
N LEU A 51 -8.24 1.99 -8.33
CA LEU A 51 -8.29 3.12 -7.42
C LEU A 51 -9.67 3.25 -6.78
N ALA A 52 -10.74 3.02 -7.55
CA ALA A 52 -12.11 3.03 -7.06
C ALA A 52 -12.33 1.98 -5.96
N GLN A 53 -11.81 0.78 -6.13
CA GLN A 53 -11.89 -0.27 -5.10
C GLN A 53 -11.14 0.13 -3.83
N ILE A 54 -9.98 0.76 -3.98
CA ILE A 54 -9.19 1.24 -2.83
C ILE A 54 -9.94 2.35 -2.09
N GLU A 55 -10.52 3.30 -2.81
CA GLU A 55 -11.33 4.36 -2.20
C GLU A 55 -12.52 3.77 -1.45
N THR A 56 -13.19 2.77 -2.02
CA THR A 56 -14.29 2.06 -1.36
C THR A 56 -13.82 1.36 -0.08
N LEU A 57 -12.69 0.66 -0.16
CA LEU A 57 -12.10 -0.03 0.98
C LEU A 57 -11.78 0.94 2.12
N VAL A 58 -11.06 2.01 1.81
CA VAL A 58 -10.67 3.00 2.81
C VAL A 58 -11.90 3.68 3.43
N SER A 59 -12.84 4.11 2.59
CA SER A 59 -14.05 4.76 3.07
C SER A 59 -14.88 3.86 3.98
N TYR A 60 -14.99 2.59 3.64
CA TYR A 60 -15.71 1.62 4.48
C TYR A 60 -15.03 1.45 5.84
N LEU A 61 -13.71 1.24 5.85
CA LEU A 61 -12.97 1.00 7.08
C LEU A 61 -12.97 2.22 8.01
N LEU A 62 -12.93 3.42 7.46
CA LEU A 62 -12.93 4.65 8.26
C LEU A 62 -14.27 4.97 8.92
N LYS A 63 -15.36 4.28 8.56
CA LYS A 63 -16.64 4.42 9.27
C LYS A 63 -16.58 3.91 10.71
N PHE A 64 -15.62 3.06 11.03
CA PHE A 64 -15.49 2.44 12.35
C PHE A 64 -14.42 3.15 13.16
N PRO A 65 -14.75 3.73 14.32
CA PRO A 65 -13.77 4.45 15.15
C PRO A 65 -12.57 3.61 15.57
N GLU A 66 -12.75 2.31 15.78
CA GLU A 66 -11.70 1.38 16.15
C GLU A 66 -10.61 1.20 15.09
N ASN A 67 -10.87 1.66 13.86
CA ASN A 67 -9.93 1.58 12.75
C ASN A 67 -9.10 2.85 12.58
N ARG A 68 -9.15 3.78 13.55
CA ARG A 68 -8.44 5.08 13.44
C ARG A 68 -6.96 4.91 13.14
N ASP A 69 -6.31 3.94 13.76
CA ASP A 69 -4.87 3.71 13.63
C ASP A 69 -4.51 2.61 12.63
N LEU A 70 -5.49 2.13 11.87
CA LEU A 70 -5.33 0.98 10.98
C LEU A 70 -4.27 1.22 9.90
N ALA A 71 -4.21 2.44 9.36
CA ALA A 71 -3.21 2.79 8.33
C ALA A 71 -1.78 2.67 8.87
N PHE A 72 -1.55 3.10 10.10
CA PHE A 72 -0.25 2.96 10.75
C PHE A 72 0.10 1.49 10.99
N GLU A 73 -0.85 0.70 11.45
CA GLU A 73 -0.64 -0.73 11.66
C GLU A 73 -0.32 -1.44 10.36
N LEU A 74 -1.02 -1.09 9.28
CA LEU A 74 -0.73 -1.63 7.96
C LEU A 74 0.70 -1.29 7.54
N GLY A 75 1.08 -0.02 7.64
CA GLY A 75 2.44 0.42 7.29
C GLY A 75 3.51 -0.30 8.08
N ARG A 76 3.29 -0.51 9.37
CA ARG A 76 4.22 -1.24 10.23
C ARG A 76 4.33 -2.72 9.87
N SER A 77 3.29 -3.30 9.31
CA SER A 77 3.28 -4.71 8.93
C SER A 77 4.00 -4.98 7.60
N LEU A 78 4.18 -3.94 6.79
CA LEU A 78 4.85 -4.08 5.49
C LEU A 78 6.37 -4.12 5.69
N LYS A 79 6.99 -5.12 5.08
CA LYS A 79 8.45 -5.24 5.04
C LYS A 79 8.96 -4.67 3.72
N LEU A 80 10.22 -4.25 3.69
CA LEU A 80 10.82 -3.77 2.44
C LEU A 80 10.74 -4.82 1.34
N SER A 81 10.88 -6.08 1.66
CA SER A 81 10.76 -7.18 0.70
C SER A 81 9.38 -7.27 0.03
N ALA A 82 8.32 -6.67 0.64
CA ALA A 82 7.00 -6.61 0.02
C ALA A 82 6.99 -5.77 -1.27
N HIS A 83 7.98 -4.92 -1.45
CA HIS A 83 8.15 -4.10 -2.66
C HIS A 83 8.96 -4.80 -3.75
N HIS A 84 9.17 -6.11 -3.62
CA HIS A 84 9.89 -6.94 -4.59
C HIS A 84 11.30 -6.39 -4.88
N LEU A 85 11.65 -6.23 -6.16
CA LEU A 85 13.00 -5.83 -6.57
C LEU A 85 13.43 -4.48 -5.98
N VAL A 86 12.51 -3.51 -5.93
CA VAL A 86 12.81 -2.20 -5.34
C VAL A 86 13.11 -2.35 -3.85
N GLY A 87 12.33 -3.19 -3.14
CA GLY A 87 12.58 -3.46 -1.73
C GLY A 87 13.95 -4.08 -1.47
N TYR A 88 14.36 -5.02 -2.31
CA TYR A 88 15.70 -5.62 -2.20
C TYR A 88 16.80 -4.60 -2.47
N ALA A 89 16.60 -3.71 -3.45
CA ALA A 89 17.54 -2.62 -3.71
C ALA A 89 17.68 -1.69 -2.49
N LEU A 90 16.56 -1.38 -1.81
CA LEU A 90 16.57 -0.56 -0.59
C LEU A 90 17.35 -1.24 0.53
N LEU A 91 17.18 -2.55 0.71
CA LEU A 91 17.91 -3.32 1.73
C LEU A 91 19.41 -3.34 1.46
N SER A 92 19.83 -3.14 0.22
CA SER A 92 21.25 -3.12 -0.19
C SER A 92 21.89 -1.75 -0.02
N CYS A 93 21.13 -0.71 0.32
CA CYS A 93 21.67 0.63 0.49
C CYS A 93 22.52 0.76 1.76
N GLU A 94 23.56 1.60 1.70
CA GLU A 94 24.47 1.81 2.83
C GLU A 94 23.90 2.73 3.91
N ASN A 95 23.00 3.63 3.52
CA ASN A 95 22.41 4.59 4.46
C ASN A 95 21.00 4.99 4.00
N VAL A 96 20.29 5.70 4.89
CA VAL A 96 18.92 6.12 4.65
C VAL A 96 18.79 7.09 3.48
N MET A 97 19.75 8.02 3.32
CA MET A 97 19.70 8.99 2.21
C MET A 97 19.82 8.29 0.85
N GLN A 98 20.70 7.30 0.73
CA GLN A 98 20.80 6.49 -0.46
C GLN A 98 19.50 5.74 -0.73
N ALA A 99 18.90 5.15 0.31
CA ALA A 99 17.63 4.44 0.20
C ALA A 99 16.50 5.36 -0.26
N LEU A 100 16.41 6.59 0.28
CA LEU A 100 15.41 7.56 -0.14
C LEU A 100 15.59 7.97 -1.61
N GLY A 101 16.83 8.11 -2.07
CA GLY A 101 17.13 8.38 -3.48
C GLY A 101 16.64 7.27 -4.40
N VAL A 102 16.93 6.03 -4.04
CA VAL A 102 16.46 4.85 -4.80
C VAL A 102 14.93 4.79 -4.79
N MET A 103 14.30 4.99 -3.64
CA MET A 103 12.85 4.98 -3.52
C MET A 103 12.22 6.07 -4.38
N SER A 104 12.76 7.30 -4.35
CA SER A 104 12.26 8.40 -5.18
C SER A 104 12.33 8.07 -6.68
N GLN A 105 13.44 7.47 -7.11
CA GLN A 105 13.64 7.12 -8.51
C GLN A 105 12.68 6.04 -9.00
N TYR A 106 12.39 5.05 -8.17
CA TYR A 106 11.62 3.87 -8.58
C TYR A 106 10.25 3.78 -7.91
N PHE A 107 9.79 4.86 -7.27
CA PHE A 107 8.52 4.85 -6.53
C PHE A 107 7.32 4.47 -7.41
N SER A 108 7.32 4.89 -8.67
CA SER A 108 6.25 4.58 -9.61
C SER A 108 6.12 3.07 -9.92
N LEU A 109 7.16 2.28 -9.67
CA LEU A 109 7.09 0.83 -9.81
C LEU A 109 6.34 0.18 -8.64
N ILE A 110 6.36 0.83 -7.46
CA ILE A 110 5.65 0.38 -6.26
C ILE A 110 4.22 0.88 -6.29
N MET A 111 4.05 2.17 -6.53
CA MET A 111 2.77 2.88 -6.53
C MET A 111 2.61 3.66 -7.84
N PRO A 112 2.07 3.04 -8.89
CA PRO A 112 2.04 3.65 -10.23
C PRO A 112 1.32 4.99 -10.33
N ASN A 113 0.41 5.27 -9.39
CA ASN A 113 -0.43 6.47 -9.42
C ASN A 113 0.13 7.60 -8.55
N PHE A 114 1.29 7.39 -7.95
CA PHE A 114 1.89 8.36 -7.02
C PHE A 114 3.34 8.61 -7.38
N ARG A 115 3.83 9.76 -6.96
CA ARG A 115 5.23 10.14 -7.11
C ARG A 115 5.79 10.53 -5.74
N LEU A 116 7.04 10.21 -5.52
CA LEU A 116 7.77 10.57 -4.31
C LEU A 116 8.85 11.57 -4.68
N LYS A 117 8.81 12.74 -4.04
CA LYS A 117 9.86 13.75 -4.14
C LYS A 117 10.59 13.84 -2.81
N VAL A 118 11.91 13.73 -2.87
CA VAL A 118 12.79 13.86 -1.70
C VAL A 118 13.50 15.21 -1.80
N THR A 119 13.34 16.06 -0.80
CA THR A 119 14.02 17.35 -0.72
C THR A 119 14.89 17.37 0.53
N GLU A 120 16.18 17.60 0.35
CA GLU A 120 17.14 17.72 1.45
C GLU A 120 17.33 19.19 1.80
N LEU A 121 16.99 19.54 3.04
CA LEU A 121 17.23 20.85 3.62
C LEU A 121 18.35 20.72 4.66
N SER A 122 18.88 21.85 5.17
CA SER A 122 20.07 21.83 6.03
C SER A 122 19.97 20.91 7.24
N ASN A 123 18.79 20.80 7.87
CA ASN A 123 18.58 20.00 9.07
C ASN A 123 17.46 18.96 8.97
N VAL A 124 16.76 18.91 7.83
CA VAL A 124 15.60 18.03 7.66
C VAL A 124 15.55 17.50 6.23
N VAL A 125 14.88 16.38 6.08
CA VAL A 125 14.55 15.81 4.78
C VAL A 125 13.02 15.82 4.66
N VAL A 126 12.51 16.36 3.55
CA VAL A 126 11.09 16.42 3.28
C VAL A 126 10.74 15.38 2.23
N LEU A 127 9.73 14.55 2.54
CA LEU A 127 9.17 13.57 1.62
C LEU A 127 7.80 14.05 1.19
N ASP A 128 7.64 14.30 -0.10
CA ASP A 128 6.35 14.67 -0.70
C ASP A 128 5.83 13.51 -1.54
N ILE A 129 4.62 13.05 -1.24
CA ILE A 129 3.92 12.06 -2.04
C ILE A 129 2.73 12.74 -2.70
N HIS A 130 2.64 12.66 -4.03
CA HIS A 130 1.56 13.27 -4.80
C HIS A 130 1.21 12.47 -6.05
#